data_5c53d88c95b9a2b7cc8630d284c69f8e
#
_entry.id   5c53d88c95b9a2b7cc8630d284c69f8e
#
_cell.length_a   1.000
_cell.length_b   1.000
_cell.length_c   1.000
_cell.angle_alpha   90.00
_cell.angle_beta   90.00
_cell.angle_gamma   90.00
#
_symmetry.space_group_name_H-M   'P 1'
#
loop_
_entity.id
_entity.type
_entity.pdbx_description
1 polymer ?
#
loop_
_entity_poly.entity_id
_entity_poly.type
_entity_poly.pdbx_seq_one_letter_code
_entity_poly.pdbx_strand_id
1 'polypeptide(L)'
;MHPPHGRLPLPLAPRSRRQGRARLGLGLGLLLVACVEQTPDNSQPSEEDIQAARTQLVAPDKLPTLRYPVNAVLTGPGEARIVYLGMDADSESLAVGKPVTLNHYFRVEKPAPEGWRLFVHVDSADASGRRSHFTADHVPMGGKYPVARWQAGEIIRDSHRIALPPAWVGDKAQVLVGLWKGNARFAVQSGRQDGQNRVIAAEMPTLAAAPPPPRRLLVRKLAEGTKIQIDGKFDEPAWSSAESSGPFVNTMDGSPVAQVGSVRALWDEQNLYLAFRFADNDIWANLEKHDDKLWTQEVAEVFIDADGDARTYVELQVSPKNVTFDSWLPAYRANDNAWESGMETAVQIRGTLNQRDDEDQGWDAEMRIPLSAVKGKLESMRGVPPVPGTIWRANFFRFDFPKGKQAVASGWSPPLVGDFHALARFGQLVFADAQGTVPSVNPTGLPPGTLPPVLQNAALANPPKPVPTGELPGKPASATPPVPGMPTPPATPQLAPPPGFPGAPAAVPA
;
A
#
# COMPACT_ATOMS: atom_id res chain seq x y z
N MET A 1 -8.73 66.99 34.38
CA MET A 1 -7.51 67.36 35.08
C MET A 1 -6.49 66.31 34.81
N HIS A 2 -5.48 66.69 34.09
CA HIS A 2 -4.24 65.98 33.80
C HIS A 2 -3.31 65.98 35.01
N PRO A 3 -2.11 65.37 34.89
CA PRO A 3 -1.46 64.12 34.41
C PRO A 3 -0.38 63.65 35.40
N PRO A 4 0.83 63.16 35.02
CA PRO A 4 1.35 62.13 34.14
C PRO A 4 2.55 61.32 34.71
N HIS A 5 3.23 60.58 33.81
CA HIS A 5 4.64 60.11 33.80
C HIS A 5 4.99 58.87 34.65
N GLY A 6 5.71 57.90 34.17
CA GLY A 6 7.02 57.93 33.64
C GLY A 6 7.49 56.58 33.09
N ARG A 7 8.35 56.69 32.11
CA ARG A 7 9.08 55.65 31.39
C ARG A 7 10.43 55.28 32.05
N LEU A 8 10.92 54.06 31.69
CA LEU A 8 12.32 53.63 31.42
C LEU A 8 13.13 52.99 32.60
N PRO A 9 14.20 52.27 32.32
CA PRO A 9 14.54 51.32 31.24
C PRO A 9 15.15 50.00 31.74
N LEU A 10 15.49 49.12 30.78
CA LEU A 10 16.31 47.90 30.90
C LEU A 10 17.76 48.19 31.39
N PRO A 11 18.46 47.13 31.88
CA PRO A 11 19.78 46.87 31.30
C PRO A 11 20.08 45.39 30.98
N LEU A 12 21.06 45.31 30.08
CA LEU A 12 21.69 44.14 29.44
C LEU A 12 22.61 43.33 30.39
N ALA A 13 22.67 42.04 30.08
CA ALA A 13 23.69 40.98 30.23
C ALA A 13 24.87 41.11 31.22
N PRO A 14 25.53 39.96 31.63
CA PRO A 14 26.49 39.31 30.76
C PRO A 14 26.60 37.76 30.79
N ARG A 15 27.32 37.25 29.80
CA ARG A 15 27.76 35.87 29.61
C ARG A 15 28.71 35.40 30.72
N SER A 16 28.60 34.12 31.14
CA SER A 16 29.73 33.39 31.66
C SER A 16 29.72 31.92 31.20
N ARG A 17 30.85 31.53 30.62
CA ARG A 17 31.26 30.14 30.34
C ARG A 17 31.44 29.39 31.65
N ARG A 18 31.02 28.12 31.72
CA ARG A 18 31.74 27.08 32.45
C ARG A 18 31.58 25.70 31.81
N GLN A 19 32.74 25.08 31.68
CA GLN A 19 33.00 23.74 31.20
C GLN A 19 32.52 22.66 32.20
N GLY A 20 32.21 21.49 31.65
CA GLY A 20 32.63 20.22 32.22
C GLY A 20 31.61 19.32 32.83
N ARG A 21 31.38 18.21 32.23
CA ARG A 21 31.58 16.82 32.66
C ARG A 21 30.62 15.87 31.97
N ALA A 22 31.21 14.98 31.23
CA ALA A 22 30.56 13.82 30.63
C ALA A 22 29.89 12.92 31.67
N ARG A 23 28.68 12.49 31.42
CA ARG A 23 28.10 11.27 31.97
C ARG A 23 27.59 10.41 30.80
N LEU A 24 28.21 9.23 30.67
CA LEU A 24 27.71 8.14 29.83
C LEU A 24 26.29 7.78 30.30
N GLY A 25 25.33 7.92 29.41
CA GLY A 25 24.00 7.32 29.52
C GLY A 25 23.83 6.40 28.34
N LEU A 26 23.72 5.08 28.58
CA LEU A 26 23.28 4.12 27.58
C LEU A 26 21.86 4.51 27.12
N GLY A 27 21.75 5.04 25.93
CA GLY A 27 20.47 5.26 25.24
C GLY A 27 20.26 4.15 24.24
N LEU A 28 19.23 3.34 24.49
CA LEU A 28 18.69 2.36 23.56
C LEU A 28 18.23 3.10 22.30
N GLY A 29 18.98 2.97 21.21
CA GLY A 29 18.63 3.59 19.94
C GLY A 29 17.49 2.84 19.26
N LEU A 30 16.31 3.43 19.24
CA LEU A 30 15.26 3.07 18.27
C LEU A 30 15.79 3.42 16.88
N LEU A 31 16.06 2.41 16.06
CA LEU A 31 16.28 2.55 14.63
C LEU A 31 14.95 2.90 13.97
N LEU A 32 14.66 4.19 13.86
CA LEU A 32 13.71 4.72 12.89
C LEU A 32 14.31 4.50 11.49
N VAL A 33 13.81 3.50 10.77
CA VAL A 33 14.02 3.41 9.33
C VAL A 33 13.17 4.50 8.69
N ALA A 34 13.73 5.70 8.59
CA ALA A 34 13.20 6.73 7.73
C ALA A 34 13.44 6.27 6.28
N CYS A 35 12.38 6.05 5.51
CA CYS A 35 12.44 6.12 4.06
C CYS A 35 12.89 7.54 3.72
N VAL A 36 14.16 7.70 3.41
CA VAL A 36 14.68 8.93 2.84
C VAL A 36 14.22 8.92 1.38
N GLU A 37 13.12 9.61 1.09
CA GLU A 37 12.93 10.20 -0.23
C GLU A 37 14.14 11.13 -0.42
N GLN A 38 15.09 10.71 -1.23
CA GLN A 38 16.12 11.60 -1.73
C GLN A 38 15.43 12.60 -2.66
N THR A 39 15.04 13.75 -2.11
CA THR A 39 14.86 14.94 -2.95
C THR A 39 16.16 15.11 -3.73
N PRO A 40 16.11 15.25 -5.07
CA PRO A 40 17.32 15.46 -5.84
C PRO A 40 17.98 16.75 -5.34
N ASP A 41 19.12 16.59 -4.68
CA ASP A 41 19.96 17.71 -4.29
C ASP A 41 20.40 18.39 -5.58
N ASN A 42 19.89 19.59 -5.83
CA ASN A 42 20.20 20.40 -7.01
C ASN A 42 21.55 21.14 -6.86
N SER A 43 22.31 20.88 -5.80
CA SER A 43 23.64 21.43 -5.63
C SER A 43 24.60 20.76 -6.64
N GLN A 44 25.25 21.57 -7.46
CA GLN A 44 26.33 21.09 -8.33
C GLN A 44 27.47 20.59 -7.45
N PRO A 45 28.05 19.40 -7.71
CA PRO A 45 29.18 18.90 -6.93
C PRO A 45 30.36 19.87 -7.03
N SER A 46 31.10 20.01 -5.92
CA SER A 46 32.31 20.84 -5.88
C SER A 46 33.41 20.26 -6.77
N GLU A 47 34.36 21.08 -7.17
CA GLU A 47 35.55 20.59 -7.91
C GLU A 47 36.34 19.56 -7.07
N GLU A 48 36.33 19.67 -5.74
CA GLU A 48 36.93 18.70 -4.85
C GLU A 48 36.21 17.35 -4.91
N ASP A 49 34.88 17.33 -4.92
CA ASP A 49 34.08 16.10 -5.11
C ASP A 49 34.37 15.45 -6.46
N ILE A 50 34.47 16.26 -7.52
CA ILE A 50 34.78 15.78 -8.88
C ILE A 50 36.17 15.14 -8.91
N GLN A 51 37.18 15.77 -8.31
CA GLN A 51 38.52 15.20 -8.24
C GLN A 51 38.57 13.94 -7.39
N ALA A 52 37.87 13.90 -6.25
CA ALA A 52 37.74 12.70 -5.43
C ALA A 52 37.08 11.55 -6.21
N ALA A 53 36.03 11.83 -6.97
CA ALA A 53 35.37 10.83 -7.83
C ALA A 53 36.32 10.27 -8.90
N ARG A 54 37.17 11.12 -9.52
CA ARG A 54 38.16 10.70 -10.50
C ARG A 54 39.19 9.70 -9.94
N THR A 55 39.52 9.76 -8.66
CA THR A 55 40.41 8.78 -8.03
C THR A 55 39.79 7.38 -7.94
N GLN A 56 38.46 7.26 -8.14
CA GLN A 56 37.69 6.02 -8.08
C GLN A 56 37.34 5.45 -9.46
N LEU A 57 37.86 6.05 -10.53
CA LEU A 57 37.66 5.52 -11.87
C LEU A 57 38.33 4.15 -12.03
N VAL A 58 37.73 3.32 -12.89
CA VAL A 58 38.22 1.96 -13.11
C VAL A 58 39.36 1.99 -14.15
N ALA A 59 40.52 1.47 -13.79
CA ALA A 59 41.58 1.27 -14.77
C ALA A 59 41.17 0.17 -15.77
N PRO A 60 41.52 0.30 -17.07
CA PRO A 60 41.08 -0.65 -18.09
C PRO A 60 41.44 -2.11 -17.79
N ASP A 61 42.61 -2.35 -17.19
CA ASP A 61 43.10 -3.66 -16.77
C ASP A 61 42.43 -4.19 -15.48
N LYS A 62 41.66 -3.37 -14.81
CA LYS A 62 40.94 -3.70 -13.57
C LYS A 62 39.42 -3.75 -13.74
N LEU A 63 38.91 -3.69 -14.97
CA LEU A 63 37.50 -3.90 -15.23
C LEU A 63 37.11 -5.35 -14.85
N PRO A 64 36.14 -5.54 -13.93
CA PRO A 64 35.74 -6.88 -13.54
C PRO A 64 35.03 -7.61 -14.68
N THR A 65 34.96 -8.93 -14.60
CA THR A 65 34.02 -9.69 -15.43
C THR A 65 32.62 -9.39 -14.98
N LEU A 66 31.85 -8.73 -15.83
CA LEU A 66 30.49 -8.30 -15.51
C LEU A 66 29.51 -9.47 -15.58
N ARG A 67 28.60 -9.56 -14.63
CA ARG A 67 27.50 -10.55 -14.67
C ARG A 67 26.55 -10.32 -15.84
N TYR A 68 26.30 -9.06 -16.18
CA TYR A 68 25.43 -8.65 -17.29
C TYR A 68 26.24 -7.79 -18.29
N PRO A 69 27.09 -8.41 -19.13
CA PRO A 69 27.84 -7.68 -20.16
C PRO A 69 26.90 -7.26 -21.29
N VAL A 70 27.01 -6.03 -21.79
CA VAL A 70 26.11 -5.46 -22.80
C VAL A 70 26.86 -4.89 -23.99
N ASN A 71 27.86 -4.02 -23.79
CA ASN A 71 28.63 -3.32 -24.80
C ASN A 71 27.77 -2.49 -25.78
N ALA A 72 26.78 -1.79 -25.27
CA ALA A 72 25.91 -0.94 -26.07
C ALA A 72 26.57 0.43 -26.34
N VAL A 73 26.46 0.91 -27.58
CA VAL A 73 26.98 2.19 -28.00
C VAL A 73 25.88 3.24 -27.98
N LEU A 74 26.08 4.26 -27.18
CA LEU A 74 25.20 5.42 -27.02
C LEU A 74 25.81 6.63 -27.73
N THR A 75 25.08 7.27 -28.63
CA THR A 75 25.53 8.45 -29.38
C THR A 75 24.59 9.62 -29.18
N GLY A 76 25.15 10.82 -29.15
CA GLY A 76 24.41 12.05 -28.90
C GLY A 76 24.98 13.28 -29.61
N PRO A 77 24.47 14.46 -29.31
CA PRO A 77 24.91 15.72 -29.92
C PRO A 77 26.42 15.96 -29.73
N GLY A 78 27.05 16.66 -30.67
CA GLY A 78 28.49 16.94 -30.65
C GLY A 78 29.33 15.66 -30.88
N GLU A 79 28.76 14.67 -31.56
CA GLU A 79 29.35 13.35 -31.79
C GLU A 79 29.71 12.60 -30.49
N ALA A 80 29.07 12.99 -29.39
CA ALA A 80 29.27 12.28 -28.11
C ALA A 80 29.07 10.77 -28.28
N ARG A 81 29.98 10.00 -27.70
CA ARG A 81 30.01 8.54 -27.81
C ARG A 81 30.39 7.91 -26.49
N ILE A 82 29.46 7.18 -25.91
CA ILE A 82 29.62 6.50 -24.62
C ILE A 82 29.25 5.04 -24.83
N VAL A 83 30.09 4.14 -24.39
CA VAL A 83 29.84 2.70 -24.42
C VAL A 83 29.37 2.26 -23.04
N TYR A 84 28.16 1.77 -22.96
CA TYR A 84 27.68 1.09 -21.77
C TYR A 84 28.21 -0.34 -21.79
N LEU A 85 29.15 -0.65 -20.91
CA LEU A 85 29.81 -1.95 -20.87
C LEU A 85 28.93 -3.05 -20.30
N GLY A 86 28.06 -2.70 -19.35
CA GLY A 86 27.15 -3.60 -18.66
C GLY A 86 27.05 -3.29 -17.19
N MET A 87 26.52 -4.23 -16.41
CA MET A 87 26.33 -4.07 -14.97
C MET A 87 26.63 -5.34 -14.18
N ASP A 88 26.83 -5.11 -12.87
CA ASP A 88 26.79 -6.10 -11.82
C ASP A 88 25.72 -5.74 -10.80
N ALA A 89 25.29 -6.73 -10.03
CA ALA A 89 24.43 -6.55 -8.89
C ALA A 89 24.90 -7.44 -7.72
N ASP A 90 24.69 -6.98 -6.49
CA ASP A 90 24.98 -7.77 -5.28
C ASP A 90 23.95 -8.89 -5.03
N SER A 91 22.94 -9.01 -5.90
CA SER A 91 21.92 -10.06 -5.89
C SER A 91 21.61 -10.55 -7.30
N GLU A 92 21.16 -11.80 -7.44
CA GLU A 92 20.69 -12.39 -8.71
C GLU A 92 19.23 -12.05 -9.01
N SER A 93 18.50 -11.55 -8.03
CA SER A 93 17.10 -11.19 -8.12
C SER A 93 16.81 -9.87 -7.41
N LEU A 94 15.71 -9.21 -7.78
CA LEU A 94 15.18 -8.03 -7.15
C LEU A 94 14.03 -8.43 -6.22
N ALA A 95 14.31 -8.59 -4.92
CA ALA A 95 13.27 -8.86 -3.95
C ALA A 95 12.54 -7.56 -3.57
N VAL A 96 11.20 -7.56 -3.68
CA VAL A 96 10.36 -6.43 -3.32
C VAL A 96 10.63 -5.96 -1.88
N GLY A 97 10.81 -4.67 -1.70
CA GLY A 97 11.10 -4.06 -0.39
C GLY A 97 12.51 -4.30 0.14
N LYS A 98 13.36 -5.07 -0.57
CA LYS A 98 14.75 -5.27 -0.17
C LYS A 98 15.70 -4.49 -1.06
N PRO A 99 16.63 -3.72 -0.48
CA PRO A 99 17.59 -2.97 -1.28
C PRO A 99 18.59 -3.89 -1.96
N VAL A 100 18.86 -3.59 -3.24
CA VAL A 100 19.89 -4.24 -4.07
C VAL A 100 20.80 -3.15 -4.61
N THR A 101 22.12 -3.40 -4.60
CA THR A 101 23.12 -2.49 -5.17
C THR A 101 23.35 -2.88 -6.63
N LEU A 102 23.15 -1.91 -7.52
CA LEU A 102 23.48 -2.02 -8.95
C LEU A 102 24.77 -1.24 -9.23
N ASN A 103 25.69 -1.85 -9.98
CA ASN A 103 26.94 -1.24 -10.42
C ASN A 103 26.92 -1.17 -11.95
N HIS A 104 26.80 0.01 -12.51
CA HIS A 104 26.83 0.26 -13.95
C HIS A 104 28.22 0.67 -14.40
N TYR A 105 28.65 0.23 -15.57
CA TYR A 105 29.97 0.53 -16.10
C TYR A 105 29.85 1.20 -17.47
N PHE A 106 30.50 2.37 -17.59
CA PHE A 106 30.49 3.19 -18.80
C PHE A 106 31.92 3.47 -19.23
N ARG A 107 32.23 3.34 -20.52
CA ARG A 107 33.46 3.83 -21.12
C ARG A 107 33.15 5.04 -21.99
N VAL A 108 33.85 6.13 -21.76
CA VAL A 108 33.71 7.38 -22.49
C VAL A 108 34.67 7.38 -23.68
N GLU A 109 34.16 7.35 -24.90
CA GLU A 109 34.98 7.52 -26.11
C GLU A 109 34.99 9.00 -26.53
N LYS A 110 33.84 9.67 -26.46
CA LYS A 110 33.72 11.12 -26.66
C LYS A 110 32.70 11.68 -25.68
N PRO A 111 33.04 12.73 -24.89
CA PRO A 111 32.21 13.23 -23.82
C PRO A 111 30.86 13.77 -24.30
N ALA A 112 29.87 13.71 -23.39
CA ALA A 112 28.55 14.31 -23.59
C ALA A 112 28.63 15.82 -23.35
N PRO A 113 27.84 16.65 -24.08
CA PRO A 113 27.70 18.08 -23.79
C PRO A 113 27.04 18.32 -22.43
N GLU A 114 27.04 19.57 -21.96
CA GLU A 114 26.41 19.93 -20.70
C GLU A 114 24.89 19.67 -20.67
N GLY A 115 24.38 19.38 -19.47
CA GLY A 115 22.97 19.18 -19.17
C GLY A 115 22.43 17.78 -19.44
N TRP A 116 23.25 16.86 -19.95
CA TRP A 116 22.86 15.46 -20.06
C TRP A 116 23.00 14.72 -18.73
N ARG A 117 22.03 13.84 -18.42
CA ARG A 117 21.91 13.10 -17.17
C ARG A 117 21.81 11.60 -17.44
N LEU A 118 22.20 10.79 -16.47
CA LEU A 118 21.94 9.36 -16.47
C LEU A 118 20.50 9.11 -16.00
N PHE A 119 19.82 8.18 -16.65
CA PHE A 119 18.62 7.56 -16.11
C PHE A 119 18.84 6.07 -15.89
N VAL A 120 18.19 5.56 -14.87
CA VAL A 120 18.03 4.12 -14.61
C VAL A 120 16.58 3.86 -14.31
N HIS A 121 15.92 3.06 -15.13
CA HIS A 121 14.54 2.65 -14.95
C HIS A 121 14.47 1.15 -14.73
N VAL A 122 13.51 0.71 -13.97
CA VAL A 122 13.20 -0.72 -13.80
C VAL A 122 11.75 -0.93 -14.20
N ASP A 123 11.52 -1.73 -15.24
CA ASP A 123 10.20 -2.00 -15.80
C ASP A 123 9.87 -3.49 -15.67
N SER A 124 8.61 -3.79 -15.41
CA SER A 124 8.07 -5.14 -15.38
C SER A 124 6.63 -5.17 -15.88
N ALA A 125 6.14 -6.35 -16.26
CA ALA A 125 4.73 -6.61 -16.53
C ALA A 125 4.37 -8.02 -16.05
N ASP A 126 3.15 -8.20 -15.55
CA ASP A 126 2.61 -9.52 -15.23
C ASP A 126 1.86 -10.14 -16.43
N ALA A 127 1.44 -11.39 -16.28
CA ALA A 127 0.73 -12.13 -17.32
C ALA A 127 -0.63 -11.49 -17.73
N SER A 128 -1.20 -10.62 -16.89
CA SER A 128 -2.44 -9.86 -17.21
C SER A 128 -2.16 -8.57 -18.00
N GLY A 129 -0.89 -8.22 -18.21
CA GLY A 129 -0.46 -6.99 -18.87
C GLY A 129 -0.38 -5.78 -17.94
N ARG A 130 -0.59 -5.94 -16.63
CA ARG A 130 -0.40 -4.89 -15.64
C ARG A 130 1.10 -4.61 -15.51
N ARG A 131 1.48 -3.34 -15.50
CA ARG A 131 2.87 -2.89 -15.54
C ARG A 131 3.30 -2.28 -14.22
N SER A 132 4.58 -2.50 -13.86
CA SER A 132 5.30 -1.75 -12.84
C SER A 132 6.41 -0.96 -13.47
N HIS A 133 6.64 0.24 -12.97
CA HIS A 133 7.72 1.13 -13.36
C HIS A 133 8.34 1.74 -12.10
N PHE A 134 9.67 1.76 -12.05
CA PHE A 134 10.42 2.38 -10.98
C PHE A 134 11.55 3.22 -11.58
N THR A 135 11.63 4.49 -11.17
CA THR A 135 12.67 5.42 -11.61
C THR A 135 13.74 5.51 -10.52
N ALA A 136 14.98 5.22 -10.91
CA ALA A 136 16.16 5.32 -10.08
C ALA A 136 17.17 6.32 -10.65
N ASP A 137 16.68 7.42 -11.24
CA ASP A 137 17.51 8.46 -11.83
C ASP A 137 18.33 9.16 -10.76
N HIS A 138 19.60 9.36 -11.01
CA HIS A 138 20.51 9.97 -10.06
C HIS A 138 21.72 10.59 -10.77
N VAL A 139 22.48 11.39 -10.02
CA VAL A 139 23.81 11.85 -10.47
C VAL A 139 24.82 10.75 -10.16
N PRO A 140 25.61 10.30 -11.16
CA PRO A 140 26.52 9.17 -11.00
C PRO A 140 27.55 9.34 -9.87
N MET A 141 28.07 8.21 -9.39
CA MET A 141 29.08 8.08 -8.33
C MET A 141 28.67 8.79 -7.03
N GLY A 142 27.42 8.54 -6.60
CA GLY A 142 26.89 9.10 -5.35
C GLY A 142 26.69 10.61 -5.39
N GLY A 143 26.34 11.17 -6.54
CA GLY A 143 26.12 12.60 -6.73
C GLY A 143 27.36 13.41 -7.08
N LYS A 144 28.54 12.78 -7.17
CA LYS A 144 29.84 13.49 -7.26
C LYS A 144 30.39 13.64 -8.66
N TYR A 145 29.94 12.82 -9.62
CA TYR A 145 30.51 12.85 -10.98
C TYR A 145 29.45 12.89 -12.08
N PRO A 146 28.84 14.06 -12.32
CA PRO A 146 27.78 14.20 -13.33
C PRO A 146 28.32 13.90 -14.73
N VAL A 147 27.45 13.40 -15.62
CA VAL A 147 27.77 13.01 -17.01
C VAL A 147 28.50 14.08 -17.77
N ALA A 148 28.19 15.35 -17.54
CA ALA A 148 28.83 16.51 -18.19
C ALA A 148 30.32 16.67 -17.82
N ARG A 149 30.81 16.00 -16.79
CA ARG A 149 32.21 16.06 -16.33
C ARG A 149 33.04 14.85 -16.76
N TRP A 150 32.42 13.86 -17.39
CA TRP A 150 33.11 12.67 -17.91
C TRP A 150 34.07 13.02 -19.02
N GLN A 151 35.24 12.36 -19.07
CA GLN A 151 36.29 12.65 -20.03
C GLN A 151 36.58 11.44 -20.92
N ALA A 152 37.08 11.68 -22.12
CA ALA A 152 37.45 10.63 -23.04
C ALA A 152 38.54 9.71 -22.42
N GLY A 153 38.38 8.41 -22.59
CA GLY A 153 39.25 7.37 -22.04
C GLY A 153 38.86 6.88 -20.64
N GLU A 154 37.97 7.57 -19.94
CA GLU A 154 37.53 7.18 -18.59
C GLU A 154 36.60 5.95 -18.63
N ILE A 155 36.74 5.10 -17.61
CA ILE A 155 35.78 4.04 -17.27
C ILE A 155 35.15 4.37 -15.93
N ILE A 156 33.88 4.69 -15.97
CA ILE A 156 33.08 5.07 -14.81
C ILE A 156 32.39 3.83 -14.27
N ARG A 157 32.58 3.56 -12.96
CA ARG A 157 31.73 2.66 -12.19
C ARG A 157 30.73 3.49 -11.40
N ASP A 158 29.48 3.37 -11.71
CA ASP A 158 28.40 4.02 -11.01
C ASP A 158 27.64 2.99 -10.15
N SER A 159 27.65 3.23 -8.84
CA SER A 159 27.01 2.36 -7.84
C SER A 159 25.85 3.08 -7.18
N HIS A 160 24.68 2.47 -7.19
CA HIS A 160 23.53 2.98 -6.46
C HIS A 160 22.66 1.84 -5.93
N ARG A 161 21.81 2.14 -4.95
CA ARG A 161 20.89 1.17 -4.35
C ARG A 161 19.47 1.43 -4.79
N ILE A 162 18.77 0.38 -5.15
CA ILE A 162 17.35 0.40 -5.46
C ILE A 162 16.58 -0.53 -4.52
N ALA A 163 15.30 -0.25 -4.28
CA ALA A 163 14.37 -1.17 -3.64
C ALA A 163 13.03 -1.09 -4.37
N LEU A 164 12.55 -2.21 -4.90
CA LEU A 164 11.27 -2.23 -5.59
C LEU A 164 10.13 -1.96 -4.60
N PRO A 165 9.12 -1.16 -5.00
CA PRO A 165 8.00 -0.84 -4.12
C PRO A 165 7.13 -2.08 -3.82
N PRO A 166 6.39 -2.10 -2.69
CA PRO A 166 5.54 -3.22 -2.29
C PRO A 166 4.50 -3.66 -3.32
N ALA A 167 3.99 -2.73 -4.11
CA ALA A 167 2.99 -2.98 -5.16
C ALA A 167 3.58 -3.50 -6.48
N TRP A 168 4.86 -3.91 -6.49
CA TRP A 168 5.52 -4.40 -7.70
C TRP A 168 4.85 -5.64 -8.27
N VAL A 169 4.62 -5.67 -9.59
CA VAL A 169 4.04 -6.80 -10.32
C VAL A 169 5.01 -7.34 -11.37
N GLY A 170 4.82 -8.60 -11.73
CA GLY A 170 5.66 -9.34 -12.67
C GLY A 170 6.76 -10.14 -11.98
N ASP A 171 7.18 -11.22 -12.61
CA ASP A 171 8.19 -12.15 -12.13
C ASP A 171 9.60 -11.88 -12.69
N LYS A 172 9.69 -10.93 -13.62
CA LYS A 172 10.93 -10.44 -14.22
C LYS A 172 10.89 -8.93 -14.35
N ALA A 173 12.01 -8.29 -14.07
CA ALA A 173 12.21 -6.87 -14.28
C ALA A 173 13.32 -6.64 -15.32
N GLN A 174 13.12 -5.66 -16.19
CA GLN A 174 14.15 -5.13 -17.07
C GLN A 174 14.77 -3.89 -16.43
N VAL A 175 16.07 -3.91 -16.22
CA VAL A 175 16.86 -2.73 -15.85
C VAL A 175 17.26 -2.00 -17.13
N LEU A 176 16.84 -0.75 -17.26
CA LEU A 176 16.95 0.07 -18.46
C LEU A 176 17.82 1.30 -18.17
N VAL A 177 18.80 1.56 -19.01
CA VAL A 177 19.80 2.61 -18.80
C VAL A 177 19.95 3.48 -20.02
N GLY A 178 20.23 4.76 -19.83
CA GLY A 178 20.56 5.66 -20.91
C GLY A 178 20.85 7.07 -20.45
N LEU A 179 21.07 7.95 -21.41
CA LEU A 179 21.34 9.37 -21.17
C LEU A 179 20.20 10.22 -21.72
N TRP A 180 19.79 11.24 -20.98
CA TRP A 180 18.67 12.09 -21.32
C TRP A 180 18.91 13.57 -20.99
N LYS A 181 18.17 14.44 -21.73
CA LYS A 181 18.08 15.87 -21.47
C LYS A 181 16.72 16.38 -21.95
N GLY A 182 15.88 16.85 -21.04
CA GLY A 182 14.49 17.19 -21.36
C GLY A 182 13.76 15.99 -21.97
N ASN A 183 13.26 16.11 -23.20
CA ASN A 183 12.58 15.02 -23.92
C ASN A 183 13.53 14.21 -24.84
N ALA A 184 14.81 14.59 -24.93
CA ALA A 184 15.78 13.91 -25.78
C ALA A 184 16.52 12.80 -25.05
N ARG A 185 16.85 11.72 -25.77
CA ARG A 185 17.71 10.63 -25.32
C ARG A 185 18.87 10.45 -26.27
N PHE A 186 20.01 9.93 -25.76
CA PHE A 186 21.05 9.43 -26.64
C PHE A 186 20.51 8.26 -27.46
N ALA A 187 20.89 8.21 -28.74
CA ALA A 187 20.51 7.08 -29.59
C ALA A 187 21.33 5.85 -29.24
N VAL A 188 20.68 4.70 -29.11
CA VAL A 188 21.35 3.40 -28.95
C VAL A 188 21.69 2.86 -30.34
N GLN A 189 22.97 2.95 -30.74
CA GLN A 189 23.44 2.52 -32.05
C GLN A 189 23.65 1.01 -32.17
N SER A 190 24.01 0.38 -31.04
CA SER A 190 24.21 -1.08 -30.98
C SER A 190 23.92 -1.56 -29.57
N GLY A 191 23.65 -2.88 -29.43
CA GLY A 191 23.30 -3.50 -28.16
C GLY A 191 21.81 -3.72 -27.99
N ARG A 192 21.43 -4.39 -26.90
CA ARG A 192 20.03 -4.68 -26.58
C ARG A 192 19.31 -3.41 -26.15
N GLN A 193 18.18 -3.10 -26.76
CA GLN A 193 17.36 -1.94 -26.43
C GLN A 193 15.86 -2.24 -26.55
N ASP A 194 15.05 -1.38 -25.96
CA ASP A 194 13.60 -1.51 -25.95
C ASP A 194 12.88 -0.75 -27.09
N GLY A 195 13.62 -0.16 -28.02
CA GLY A 195 13.09 0.68 -29.11
C GLY A 195 12.77 2.14 -28.70
N GLN A 196 12.99 2.52 -27.44
CA GLN A 196 12.81 3.89 -26.92
C GLN A 196 14.15 4.56 -26.58
N ASN A 197 15.25 4.11 -27.17
CA ASN A 197 16.60 4.53 -26.83
C ASN A 197 16.95 4.29 -25.35
N ARG A 198 16.49 3.16 -24.78
CA ARG A 198 16.88 2.67 -23.48
C ARG A 198 17.62 1.34 -23.67
N VAL A 199 18.85 1.27 -23.18
CA VAL A 199 19.63 0.04 -23.20
C VAL A 199 19.05 -0.95 -22.18
N ILE A 200 18.77 -2.17 -22.57
CA ILE A 200 18.41 -3.25 -21.64
C ILE A 200 19.71 -3.74 -20.98
N ALA A 201 19.97 -3.24 -19.78
CA ALA A 201 21.16 -3.53 -18.99
C ALA A 201 21.13 -4.95 -18.43
N ALA A 202 19.98 -5.38 -17.92
CA ALA A 202 19.76 -6.72 -17.40
C ALA A 202 18.28 -7.10 -17.45
N GLU A 203 18.01 -8.39 -17.44
CA GLU A 203 16.72 -8.97 -17.05
C GLU A 203 16.94 -9.77 -15.79
N MET A 204 16.28 -9.39 -14.71
CA MET A 204 16.46 -10.00 -13.40
C MET A 204 15.13 -10.58 -12.90
N PRO A 205 15.14 -11.79 -12.30
CA PRO A 205 13.97 -12.30 -11.61
C PRO A 205 13.54 -11.33 -10.51
N THR A 206 12.22 -11.18 -10.31
CA THR A 206 11.68 -10.46 -9.16
C THR A 206 11.09 -11.44 -8.17
N LEU A 207 11.34 -11.19 -6.89
CA LEU A 207 10.77 -11.98 -5.81
C LEU A 207 9.75 -11.11 -5.09
N ALA A 208 8.47 -11.50 -5.17
CA ALA A 208 7.43 -10.84 -4.43
C ALA A 208 7.76 -10.86 -2.94
N ALA A 209 7.56 -9.73 -2.26
CA ALA A 209 7.55 -9.74 -0.80
C ALA A 209 6.40 -10.65 -0.34
N ALA A 210 6.63 -11.46 0.67
CA ALA A 210 5.51 -12.10 1.36
C ALA A 210 4.59 -10.97 1.85
N PRO A 211 3.29 -11.00 1.54
CA PRO A 211 2.39 -9.96 2.01
C PRO A 211 2.45 -9.90 3.54
N PRO A 212 2.36 -8.71 4.15
CA PRO A 212 2.35 -8.59 5.59
C PRO A 212 1.21 -9.45 6.16
N PRO A 213 1.39 -10.07 7.34
CA PRO A 213 0.33 -10.86 7.95
C PRO A 213 -0.91 -9.97 8.21
N PRO A 214 -2.11 -10.53 8.18
CA PRO A 214 -3.31 -9.81 8.58
C PRO A 214 -3.15 -9.21 9.98
N ARG A 215 -3.67 -8.00 10.18
CA ARG A 215 -3.58 -7.30 11.47
C ARG A 215 -4.42 -7.99 12.54
N ARG A 216 -4.09 -7.72 13.80
CA ARG A 216 -4.86 -8.20 14.97
C ARG A 216 -5.30 -7.02 15.81
N LEU A 217 -6.51 -7.12 16.39
CA LEU A 217 -7.08 -6.15 17.31
C LEU A 217 -7.66 -6.91 18.50
N LEU A 218 -7.26 -6.54 19.70
CA LEU A 218 -7.82 -7.09 20.92
C LEU A 218 -9.17 -6.41 21.20
N VAL A 219 -10.22 -7.22 21.32
CA VAL A 219 -11.57 -6.77 21.63
C VAL A 219 -11.85 -7.14 23.09
N ARG A 220 -11.75 -6.13 23.97
CA ARG A 220 -11.94 -6.33 25.41
C ARG A 220 -13.41 -6.40 25.76
N LYS A 221 -13.78 -7.31 26.67
CA LYS A 221 -15.11 -7.38 27.25
C LYS A 221 -15.37 -6.17 28.16
N LEU A 222 -16.56 -5.62 28.09
CA LEU A 222 -17.00 -4.60 29.05
C LEU A 222 -17.05 -5.18 30.46
N ALA A 223 -16.66 -4.41 31.46
CA ALA A 223 -16.87 -4.77 32.85
C ALA A 223 -18.38 -4.83 33.14
N GLU A 224 -18.77 -5.73 34.05
CA GLU A 224 -20.17 -5.90 34.44
C GLU A 224 -20.81 -4.56 34.85
N GLY A 225 -22.01 -4.30 34.35
CA GLY A 225 -22.74 -3.05 34.60
C GLY A 225 -22.29 -1.83 33.80
N THR A 226 -21.20 -1.93 33.04
CA THR A 226 -20.76 -0.87 32.11
C THR A 226 -21.70 -0.82 30.91
N LYS A 227 -22.07 0.40 30.51
CA LYS A 227 -22.89 0.63 29.32
C LYS A 227 -22.16 1.59 28.39
N ILE A 228 -22.28 1.36 27.10
CA ILE A 228 -21.90 2.30 26.05
C ILE A 228 -23.18 2.94 25.51
N GLN A 229 -23.22 4.26 25.48
CA GLN A 229 -24.29 5.02 24.87
C GLN A 229 -23.89 5.32 23.44
N ILE A 230 -24.72 4.95 22.49
CA ILE A 230 -24.42 5.21 21.07
C ILE A 230 -24.85 6.66 20.77
N ASP A 231 -23.95 7.62 20.95
CA ASP A 231 -24.18 9.03 20.70
C ASP A 231 -23.10 9.71 19.83
N GLY A 232 -22.14 8.91 19.34
CA GLY A 232 -21.05 9.35 18.46
C GLY A 232 -19.87 9.96 19.19
N LYS A 233 -19.86 9.92 20.54
CA LYS A 233 -18.75 10.42 21.36
C LYS A 233 -18.06 9.25 22.05
N PHE A 234 -16.75 9.37 22.23
CA PHE A 234 -15.94 8.34 22.88
C PHE A 234 -15.56 8.78 24.28
N ASP A 235 -16.56 9.27 25.05
CA ASP A 235 -16.33 9.85 26.37
C ASP A 235 -16.56 8.85 27.52
N GLU A 236 -17.13 7.67 27.26
CA GLU A 236 -17.18 6.62 28.25
C GLU A 236 -15.77 6.12 28.61
N PRO A 237 -15.48 5.96 29.90
CA PRO A 237 -14.17 5.47 30.36
C PRO A 237 -13.75 4.13 29.74
N ALA A 238 -14.71 3.30 29.33
CA ALA A 238 -14.44 2.01 28.69
C ALA A 238 -13.63 2.17 27.39
N TRP A 239 -13.90 3.19 26.57
CA TRP A 239 -13.17 3.44 25.33
C TRP A 239 -11.69 3.75 25.55
N SER A 240 -11.34 4.35 26.71
CA SER A 240 -9.93 4.61 27.04
C SER A 240 -9.13 3.31 27.25
N SER A 241 -9.81 2.24 27.66
CA SER A 241 -9.22 0.92 27.89
C SER A 241 -9.19 0.04 26.64
N ALA A 242 -9.92 0.39 25.59
CA ALA A 242 -9.97 -0.33 24.34
C ALA A 242 -8.68 -0.09 23.51
N GLU A 243 -8.14 -1.17 22.96
CA GLU A 243 -7.00 -1.08 22.04
C GLU A 243 -7.40 -0.33 20.76
N SER A 244 -6.50 0.52 20.26
CA SER A 244 -6.68 1.13 18.94
C SER A 244 -6.13 0.21 17.85
N SER A 245 -6.86 0.12 16.75
CA SER A 245 -6.41 -0.60 15.54
C SER A 245 -5.09 -0.07 14.95
N GLY A 246 -4.64 1.09 15.42
CA GLY A 246 -3.66 1.90 14.72
C GLY A 246 -4.23 2.52 13.42
N PRO A 247 -3.41 3.25 12.66
CA PRO A 247 -3.87 3.96 11.47
C PRO A 247 -4.32 3.01 10.36
N PHE A 248 -5.40 3.38 9.68
CA PHE A 248 -5.78 2.76 8.41
C PHE A 248 -4.74 3.12 7.35
N VAL A 249 -4.57 2.24 6.39
CA VAL A 249 -3.58 2.36 5.32
C VAL A 249 -4.25 2.16 3.96
N ASN A 250 -3.59 2.56 2.90
CA ASN A 250 -4.05 2.33 1.54
C ASN A 250 -4.35 0.84 1.30
N THR A 251 -5.52 0.56 0.75
CA THR A 251 -6.00 -0.82 0.56
C THR A 251 -5.22 -1.59 -0.49
N MET A 252 -4.58 -0.91 -1.44
CA MET A 252 -3.88 -1.54 -2.57
C MET A 252 -2.45 -1.98 -2.22
N ASP A 253 -1.75 -1.20 -1.38
CA ASP A 253 -0.33 -1.40 -1.14
C ASP A 253 0.10 -1.33 0.33
N GLY A 254 -0.80 -0.93 1.23
CA GLY A 254 -0.51 -0.76 2.65
C GLY A 254 0.27 0.52 2.99
N SER A 255 0.44 1.44 2.06
CA SER A 255 1.11 2.73 2.31
C SER A 255 0.26 3.64 3.23
N PRO A 256 0.88 4.60 3.93
CA PRO A 256 0.15 5.60 4.70
C PRO A 256 -0.78 6.44 3.82
N VAL A 257 -1.92 6.86 4.39
CA VAL A 257 -2.87 7.80 3.77
C VAL A 257 -2.87 9.13 4.50
N ALA A 258 -3.22 10.21 3.81
CA ALA A 258 -3.20 11.56 4.37
C ALA A 258 -4.30 11.75 5.44
N GLN A 259 -5.51 11.28 5.16
CA GLN A 259 -6.66 11.35 6.08
C GLN A 259 -6.76 10.03 6.86
N VAL A 260 -6.24 10.04 8.07
CA VAL A 260 -6.07 8.85 8.88
C VAL A 260 -7.38 8.42 9.54
N GLY A 261 -7.73 7.15 9.38
CA GLY A 261 -8.79 6.47 10.14
C GLY A 261 -8.22 5.53 11.19
N SER A 262 -8.99 5.26 12.23
CA SER A 262 -8.72 4.21 13.22
C SER A 262 -10.04 3.72 13.83
N VAL A 263 -10.01 2.55 14.46
CA VAL A 263 -11.14 1.96 15.17
C VAL A 263 -10.71 1.41 16.52
N ARG A 264 -11.63 1.44 17.48
CA ARG A 264 -11.57 0.72 18.76
C ARG A 264 -12.73 -0.25 18.81
N ALA A 265 -12.55 -1.36 19.53
CA ALA A 265 -13.58 -2.37 19.65
C ALA A 265 -13.71 -2.85 21.11
N LEU A 266 -14.96 -3.00 21.55
CA LEU A 266 -15.36 -3.57 22.85
C LEU A 266 -16.51 -4.56 22.61
N TRP A 267 -16.80 -5.42 23.59
CA TRP A 267 -17.91 -6.36 23.49
C TRP A 267 -18.54 -6.65 24.86
N ASP A 268 -19.80 -7.08 24.83
CA ASP A 268 -20.49 -7.68 25.96
C ASP A 268 -21.18 -8.99 25.53
N GLU A 269 -22.07 -9.53 26.33
CA GLU A 269 -22.80 -10.77 26.04
C GLU A 269 -23.74 -10.67 24.84
N GLN A 270 -24.08 -9.47 24.40
CA GLN A 270 -25.13 -9.23 23.41
C GLN A 270 -24.60 -8.49 22.17
N ASN A 271 -23.56 -7.67 22.32
CA ASN A 271 -23.15 -6.73 21.29
C ASN A 271 -21.63 -6.66 21.10
N LEU A 272 -21.25 -6.36 19.90
CA LEU A 272 -19.95 -5.79 19.53
C LEU A 272 -20.13 -4.27 19.40
N TYR A 273 -19.23 -3.51 20.01
CA TYR A 273 -19.18 -2.05 19.95
C TYR A 273 -17.95 -1.61 19.15
N LEU A 274 -18.12 -0.72 18.20
CA LEU A 274 -17.05 -0.13 17.41
C LEU A 274 -17.09 1.38 17.52
N ALA A 275 -15.90 2.00 17.69
CA ALA A 275 -15.73 3.44 17.71
C ALA A 275 -14.70 3.86 16.66
N PHE A 276 -15.16 4.48 15.59
CA PHE A 276 -14.36 4.95 14.47
C PHE A 276 -14.01 6.42 14.64
N ARG A 277 -12.76 6.76 14.43
CA ARG A 277 -12.28 8.14 14.33
C ARG A 277 -11.58 8.37 13.02
N PHE A 278 -12.06 9.34 12.24
CA PHE A 278 -11.51 9.73 10.97
C PHE A 278 -11.05 11.19 11.00
N ALA A 279 -9.79 11.43 10.63
CA ALA A 279 -9.37 12.73 10.16
C ALA A 279 -9.96 12.96 8.77
N ASP A 280 -10.48 14.15 8.52
CA ASP A 280 -11.13 14.51 7.29
C ASP A 280 -11.21 16.03 7.19
N ASN A 281 -10.73 16.60 6.10
CA ASN A 281 -10.73 18.05 5.92
C ASN A 281 -11.81 18.55 4.96
N ASP A 282 -12.72 17.65 4.49
CA ASP A 282 -13.77 17.97 3.53
C ASP A 282 -14.92 16.95 3.63
N ILE A 283 -15.66 16.97 4.75
CA ILE A 283 -16.68 15.96 5.07
C ILE A 283 -17.89 16.07 4.14
N TRP A 284 -18.15 15.00 3.40
CA TRP A 284 -19.18 15.00 2.38
C TRP A 284 -20.03 13.73 2.34
N ALA A 285 -21.35 13.87 2.50
CA ALA A 285 -22.31 12.79 2.35
C ALA A 285 -23.71 13.33 1.98
N ASN A 286 -24.30 12.87 0.90
CA ASN A 286 -25.60 13.33 0.40
C ASN A 286 -26.69 12.28 0.40
N LEU A 287 -26.34 10.99 0.47
CA LEU A 287 -27.32 9.90 0.51
C LEU A 287 -28.12 9.95 1.80
N GLU A 288 -29.42 9.61 1.76
CA GLU A 288 -30.36 9.85 2.85
C GLU A 288 -31.15 8.60 3.26
N LYS A 289 -31.17 7.58 2.41
CA LYS A 289 -32.00 6.41 2.67
C LYS A 289 -31.16 5.26 3.17
N HIS A 290 -31.67 4.53 4.12
CA HIS A 290 -31.15 3.22 4.47
C HIS A 290 -31.00 2.36 3.21
N ASP A 291 -29.91 1.62 3.11
CA ASP A 291 -29.52 0.79 1.97
C ASP A 291 -29.19 1.54 0.66
N ASP A 292 -29.05 2.86 0.71
CA ASP A 292 -28.40 3.58 -0.38
C ASP A 292 -26.95 3.09 -0.56
N LYS A 293 -26.39 3.28 -1.74
CA LYS A 293 -25.02 2.85 -2.09
C LYS A 293 -23.96 3.74 -1.45
N LEU A 294 -23.81 3.63 -0.12
CA LEU A 294 -22.98 4.53 0.67
C LEU A 294 -21.51 4.54 0.21
N TRP A 295 -20.99 3.42 -0.32
CA TRP A 295 -19.62 3.32 -0.86
C TRP A 295 -19.34 4.23 -2.06
N THR A 296 -20.34 4.91 -2.59
CA THR A 296 -20.17 5.93 -3.64
C THR A 296 -19.86 7.33 -3.06
N GLN A 297 -19.85 7.45 -1.75
CA GLN A 297 -19.57 8.67 -0.99
C GLN A 297 -18.68 8.32 0.23
N GLU A 298 -18.53 9.26 1.14
CA GLU A 298 -17.79 8.97 2.37
C GLU A 298 -18.54 8.00 3.25
N VAL A 299 -17.81 6.99 3.73
CA VAL A 299 -18.39 5.89 4.48
C VAL A 299 -17.35 5.18 5.33
N ALA A 300 -17.76 4.69 6.50
CA ALA A 300 -17.09 3.63 7.26
C ALA A 300 -17.76 2.29 6.95
N GLU A 301 -16.97 1.29 6.66
CA GLU A 301 -17.46 -0.06 6.32
C GLU A 301 -16.86 -1.11 7.27
N VAL A 302 -17.69 -2.04 7.66
CA VAL A 302 -17.39 -3.15 8.55
C VAL A 302 -17.73 -4.46 7.85
N PHE A 303 -16.77 -5.35 7.72
CA PHE A 303 -16.97 -6.70 7.22
C PHE A 303 -16.62 -7.71 8.31
N ILE A 304 -17.50 -8.68 8.59
CA ILE A 304 -17.29 -9.70 9.64
C ILE A 304 -17.57 -11.09 9.08
N ASP A 305 -16.55 -11.95 9.06
CA ASP A 305 -16.58 -13.39 8.81
C ASP A 305 -16.26 -14.06 10.15
N ALA A 306 -17.29 -14.30 10.98
CA ALA A 306 -17.10 -14.63 12.39
C ALA A 306 -16.59 -16.06 12.61
N ASP A 307 -16.97 -17.02 11.77
CA ASP A 307 -16.49 -18.42 11.89
C ASP A 307 -15.23 -18.70 11.07
N GLY A 308 -14.79 -17.71 10.26
CA GLY A 308 -13.57 -17.76 9.47
C GLY A 308 -13.62 -18.73 8.31
N ASP A 309 -14.82 -19.01 7.76
CA ASP A 309 -15.01 -19.97 6.68
C ASP A 309 -14.65 -19.39 5.29
N ALA A 310 -14.43 -18.08 5.20
CA ALA A 310 -14.17 -17.32 3.99
C ALA A 310 -15.32 -17.36 2.95
N ARG A 311 -16.54 -17.55 3.41
CA ARG A 311 -17.72 -17.68 2.55
C ARG A 311 -18.89 -16.82 3.03
N THR A 312 -19.27 -16.99 4.31
CA THR A 312 -20.43 -16.36 4.90
C THR A 312 -20.01 -15.18 5.74
N TYR A 313 -20.47 -13.99 5.45
CA TYR A 313 -20.08 -12.78 6.17
C TYR A 313 -21.19 -11.71 6.11
N VAL A 314 -21.02 -10.67 6.91
CA VAL A 314 -21.88 -9.49 6.90
C VAL A 314 -21.09 -8.26 6.50
N GLU A 315 -21.77 -7.32 5.85
CA GLU A 315 -21.29 -6.00 5.49
C GLU A 315 -22.20 -4.97 6.13
N LEU A 316 -21.61 -4.04 6.88
CA LEU A 316 -22.32 -2.99 7.62
C LEU A 316 -21.64 -1.66 7.33
N GLN A 317 -22.42 -0.61 7.04
CA GLN A 317 -21.85 0.69 6.70
C GLN A 317 -22.57 1.82 7.45
N VAL A 318 -21.83 2.91 7.69
CA VAL A 318 -22.39 4.17 8.18
C VAL A 318 -21.70 5.34 7.50
N SER A 319 -22.49 6.31 7.04
CA SER A 319 -22.01 7.54 6.42
C SER A 319 -21.84 8.67 7.46
N PRO A 320 -21.13 9.78 7.14
CA PRO A 320 -21.08 10.98 8.00
C PRO A 320 -22.46 11.56 8.33
N LYS A 321 -23.46 11.30 7.51
CA LYS A 321 -24.86 11.71 7.72
C LYS A 321 -25.65 10.74 8.61
N ASN A 322 -24.98 9.74 9.19
CA ASN A 322 -25.58 8.66 9.97
C ASN A 322 -26.64 7.84 9.19
N VAL A 323 -26.49 7.74 7.88
CA VAL A 323 -27.25 6.80 7.05
C VAL A 323 -26.51 5.46 7.07
N THR A 324 -27.28 4.39 7.18
CA THR A 324 -26.76 3.01 7.30
C THR A 324 -27.05 2.17 6.07
N PHE A 325 -26.20 1.20 5.84
CA PHE A 325 -26.39 0.10 4.90
C PHE A 325 -26.01 -1.19 5.61
N ASP A 326 -26.78 -2.25 5.41
CA ASP A 326 -26.37 -3.58 5.84
C ASP A 326 -26.74 -4.68 4.83
N SER A 327 -25.96 -5.73 4.82
CA SER A 327 -26.17 -6.88 3.94
C SER A 327 -25.61 -8.15 4.56
N TRP A 328 -26.36 -9.22 4.44
CA TRP A 328 -25.85 -10.56 4.69
C TRP A 328 -25.38 -11.20 3.38
N LEU A 329 -24.19 -11.79 3.40
CA LEU A 329 -23.58 -12.43 2.24
C LEU A 329 -23.38 -13.92 2.51
N PRO A 330 -24.26 -14.82 2.01
CA PRO A 330 -24.08 -16.28 2.14
C PRO A 330 -22.94 -16.82 1.28
N ALA A 331 -22.41 -16.02 0.36
CA ALA A 331 -21.26 -16.33 -0.47
C ALA A 331 -20.62 -15.02 -0.95
N TYR A 332 -19.43 -15.11 -1.53
CA TYR A 332 -18.71 -13.98 -2.08
C TYR A 332 -19.60 -13.10 -2.98
N ARG A 333 -19.80 -11.85 -2.60
CA ARG A 333 -20.61 -10.82 -3.27
C ARG A 333 -22.07 -11.23 -3.56
N ALA A 334 -22.60 -12.20 -2.83
CA ALA A 334 -24.01 -12.59 -2.91
C ALA A 334 -24.81 -11.79 -1.89
N ASN A 335 -25.02 -10.51 -2.14
CA ASN A 335 -25.68 -9.58 -1.23
C ASN A 335 -27.16 -9.90 -1.04
N ASP A 336 -27.58 -9.99 0.21
CA ASP A 336 -28.98 -10.02 0.63
C ASP A 336 -29.27 -8.76 1.44
N ASN A 337 -29.62 -7.68 0.74
CA ASN A 337 -29.90 -6.36 1.33
C ASN A 337 -31.31 -6.26 1.94
N ALA A 338 -32.13 -7.31 1.83
CA ALA A 338 -33.40 -7.39 2.55
C ALA A 338 -33.24 -7.95 3.98
N TRP A 339 -31.98 -8.25 4.37
CA TRP A 339 -31.64 -8.64 5.72
C TRP A 339 -31.29 -7.40 6.53
N GLU A 340 -31.78 -7.34 7.76
CA GLU A 340 -31.57 -6.26 8.69
C GLU A 340 -30.69 -6.72 9.86
N SER A 341 -29.60 -6.01 10.12
CA SER A 341 -28.67 -6.32 11.20
C SER A 341 -29.21 -5.94 12.59
N GLY A 342 -30.07 -4.93 12.64
CA GLY A 342 -30.50 -4.29 13.88
C GLY A 342 -29.38 -3.52 14.58
N MET A 343 -28.34 -3.11 13.84
CA MET A 343 -27.29 -2.25 14.38
C MET A 343 -27.81 -0.86 14.73
N GLU A 344 -27.22 -0.26 15.76
CA GLU A 344 -27.44 1.14 16.08
C GLU A 344 -26.16 1.92 15.82
N THR A 345 -26.31 3.13 15.29
CA THR A 345 -25.18 4.00 14.94
C THR A 345 -25.43 5.43 15.38
N ALA A 346 -24.37 6.15 15.70
CA ALA A 346 -24.37 7.58 15.90
C ALA A 346 -23.08 8.20 15.35
N VAL A 347 -23.19 9.41 14.82
CA VAL A 347 -22.08 10.12 14.20
C VAL A 347 -21.91 11.50 14.82
N GLN A 348 -20.68 11.88 15.10
CA GLN A 348 -20.28 13.21 15.52
C GLN A 348 -19.41 13.86 14.46
N ILE A 349 -19.87 14.97 13.89
CA ILE A 349 -19.10 15.78 12.95
C ILE A 349 -18.21 16.75 13.74
N ARG A 350 -16.93 16.83 13.39
CA ARG A 350 -15.98 17.82 13.90
C ARG A 350 -15.62 18.79 12.77
N GLY A 351 -16.57 19.62 12.40
CA GLY A 351 -16.54 20.53 11.26
C GLY A 351 -17.95 20.80 10.76
N THR A 352 -18.12 20.90 9.46
CA THR A 352 -19.39 21.20 8.79
C THR A 352 -19.67 20.20 7.67
N LEU A 353 -20.73 19.44 7.79
CA LEU A 353 -21.12 18.48 6.76
C LEU A 353 -21.56 19.19 5.47
N ASN A 354 -20.97 18.79 4.33
CA ASN A 354 -21.29 19.27 2.97
C ASN A 354 -20.94 20.77 2.71
N GLN A 355 -20.13 21.39 3.54
CA GLN A 355 -19.58 22.72 3.31
C GLN A 355 -18.15 22.57 2.72
N ARG A 356 -18.08 22.32 1.43
CA ARG A 356 -16.82 21.92 0.77
C ARG A 356 -15.84 23.08 0.49
N ASP A 357 -16.06 24.26 1.05
CA ASP A 357 -15.22 25.46 0.88
C ASP A 357 -14.53 25.89 2.18
N ASP A 358 -14.75 25.17 3.27
CA ASP A 358 -14.06 25.34 4.55
C ASP A 358 -13.10 24.15 4.83
N GLU A 359 -12.52 24.07 6.01
CA GLU A 359 -11.60 23.01 6.42
C GLU A 359 -12.13 22.32 7.67
N ASP A 360 -12.44 21.05 7.54
CA ASP A 360 -12.93 20.22 8.62
C ASP A 360 -11.80 19.55 9.42
N GLN A 361 -12.14 18.97 10.55
CA GLN A 361 -11.22 18.17 11.37
C GLN A 361 -11.48 16.68 11.25
N GLY A 362 -12.70 16.29 10.86
CA GLY A 362 -13.08 14.91 10.68
C GLY A 362 -14.42 14.53 11.29
N TRP A 363 -14.67 13.26 11.36
CA TRP A 363 -15.90 12.73 11.97
C TRP A 363 -15.62 11.45 12.75
N ASP A 364 -16.47 11.18 13.71
CA ASP A 364 -16.43 10.01 14.58
C ASP A 364 -17.74 9.23 14.41
N ALA A 365 -17.69 7.90 14.49
CA ALA A 365 -18.89 7.07 14.45
C ALA A 365 -18.83 6.00 15.52
N GLU A 366 -19.92 5.80 16.24
CA GLU A 366 -20.14 4.65 17.08
C GLU A 366 -21.15 3.70 16.46
N MET A 367 -20.88 2.41 16.62
CA MET A 367 -21.77 1.33 16.17
C MET A 367 -21.96 0.32 17.30
N ARG A 368 -23.21 -0.05 17.58
CA ARG A 368 -23.56 -1.23 18.38
C ARG A 368 -24.13 -2.28 17.46
N ILE A 369 -23.46 -3.41 17.35
CA ILE A 369 -23.80 -4.52 16.45
C ILE A 369 -24.24 -5.71 17.31
N PRO A 370 -25.51 -6.13 17.24
CA PRO A 370 -25.95 -7.34 17.93
C PRO A 370 -25.10 -8.55 17.51
N LEU A 371 -24.59 -9.34 18.49
CA LEU A 371 -23.81 -10.53 18.18
C LEU A 371 -24.61 -11.54 17.35
N SER A 372 -25.93 -11.54 17.50
CA SER A 372 -26.81 -12.37 16.68
C SER A 372 -26.81 -11.99 15.18
N ALA A 373 -26.49 -10.73 14.86
CA ALA A 373 -26.47 -10.25 13.49
C ALA A 373 -25.31 -10.87 12.69
N VAL A 374 -24.14 -11.08 13.30
CA VAL A 374 -22.95 -11.56 12.58
C VAL A 374 -23.09 -12.96 11.97
N LYS A 375 -24.06 -13.74 12.41
CA LYS A 375 -24.42 -15.03 11.77
C LYS A 375 -25.40 -14.90 10.61
N GLY A 376 -25.87 -13.69 10.30
CA GLY A 376 -26.89 -13.45 9.28
C GLY A 376 -28.16 -14.26 9.53
N LYS A 377 -28.62 -14.96 8.50
CA LYS A 377 -29.83 -15.81 8.55
C LYS A 377 -29.55 -17.25 9.02
N LEU A 378 -28.34 -17.58 9.45
CA LEU A 378 -28.03 -18.91 9.97
C LEU A 378 -28.60 -19.09 11.38
N GLU A 379 -29.11 -20.31 11.68
CA GLU A 379 -29.59 -20.64 13.04
C GLU A 379 -28.45 -20.58 14.06
N SER A 380 -27.27 -21.09 13.70
CA SER A 380 -26.08 -21.09 14.53
C SER A 380 -24.83 -20.86 13.69
N MET A 381 -23.79 -20.29 14.31
CA MET A 381 -22.48 -20.10 13.70
C MET A 381 -21.40 -20.36 14.75
N ARG A 382 -20.34 -21.05 14.37
CA ARG A 382 -19.23 -21.34 15.28
C ARG A 382 -18.57 -20.03 15.76
N GLY A 383 -18.35 -19.92 17.08
CA GLY A 383 -17.74 -18.74 17.67
C GLY A 383 -18.70 -17.55 17.86
N VAL A 384 -20.01 -17.76 17.67
CA VAL A 384 -21.06 -16.77 17.91
C VAL A 384 -22.09 -17.35 18.89
N PRO A 385 -22.30 -16.75 20.08
CA PRO A 385 -21.59 -15.60 20.62
C PRO A 385 -20.11 -15.92 20.94
N PRO A 386 -19.22 -14.90 20.96
CA PRO A 386 -17.82 -15.10 21.29
C PRO A 386 -17.65 -15.36 22.79
N VAL A 387 -16.53 -15.98 23.15
CA VAL A 387 -16.01 -16.09 24.50
C VAL A 387 -14.56 -15.64 24.52
N PRO A 388 -13.95 -15.30 25.67
CA PRO A 388 -12.53 -14.99 25.71
C PRO A 388 -11.67 -16.07 25.04
N GLY A 389 -10.84 -15.69 24.09
CA GLY A 389 -10.07 -16.58 23.22
C GLY A 389 -10.69 -16.85 21.84
N THR A 390 -11.95 -16.49 21.61
CA THR A 390 -12.54 -16.53 20.27
C THR A 390 -11.82 -15.58 19.33
N ILE A 391 -11.66 -15.96 18.07
CA ILE A 391 -11.08 -15.14 17.02
C ILE A 391 -12.08 -15.08 15.87
N TRP A 392 -12.48 -13.87 15.49
CA TRP A 392 -13.24 -13.62 14.27
C TRP A 392 -12.33 -13.01 13.20
N ARG A 393 -12.62 -13.26 11.94
CA ARG A 393 -12.11 -12.45 10.85
C ARG A 393 -12.99 -11.24 10.64
N ALA A 394 -12.37 -10.08 10.52
CA ALA A 394 -13.08 -8.85 10.20
C ALA A 394 -12.16 -7.89 9.44
N ASN A 395 -12.74 -6.92 8.79
CA ASN A 395 -12.01 -5.79 8.28
C ASN A 395 -12.82 -4.51 8.40
N PHE A 396 -12.13 -3.40 8.42
CA PHE A 396 -12.69 -2.07 8.52
C PHE A 396 -12.11 -1.23 7.40
N PHE A 397 -12.98 -0.52 6.68
CA PHE A 397 -12.58 0.29 5.56
C PHE A 397 -13.19 1.70 5.65
N ARG A 398 -12.63 2.60 4.90
CA ARG A 398 -13.14 3.93 4.67
C ARG A 398 -12.98 4.29 3.20
N PHE A 399 -14.02 4.88 2.62
CA PHE A 399 -13.88 5.74 1.45
C PHE A 399 -13.86 7.20 1.89
N ASP A 400 -12.93 7.97 1.34
CA ASP A 400 -12.74 9.40 1.49
C ASP A 400 -12.84 10.05 0.09
N PHE A 401 -13.68 11.06 -0.07
CA PHE A 401 -13.97 11.70 -1.35
C PHE A 401 -13.62 13.21 -1.33
N PRO A 402 -12.33 13.58 -1.20
CA PRO A 402 -11.92 14.96 -1.09
C PRO A 402 -12.23 15.73 -2.38
N LYS A 403 -12.69 17.00 -2.24
CA LYS A 403 -13.09 17.87 -3.35
C LYS A 403 -11.99 18.00 -4.40
N GLY A 404 -12.35 17.73 -5.65
CA GLY A 404 -11.45 17.88 -6.80
C GLY A 404 -10.29 16.88 -6.86
N LYS A 405 -10.31 15.82 -6.04
CA LYS A 405 -9.32 14.74 -6.03
C LYS A 405 -9.97 13.39 -6.30
N GLN A 406 -9.16 12.39 -6.51
CA GLN A 406 -9.65 11.01 -6.58
C GLN A 406 -10.05 10.51 -5.19
N ALA A 407 -11.06 9.65 -5.13
CA ALA A 407 -11.43 8.97 -3.92
C ALA A 407 -10.28 8.12 -3.38
N VAL A 408 -10.13 8.11 -2.07
CA VAL A 408 -9.10 7.35 -1.36
C VAL A 408 -9.74 6.21 -0.59
N ALA A 409 -9.34 4.99 -0.89
CA ALA A 409 -9.74 3.81 -0.15
C ALA A 409 -8.67 3.47 0.89
N SER A 410 -9.05 3.42 2.16
CA SER A 410 -8.16 3.03 3.26
C SER A 410 -8.80 1.94 4.12
N GLY A 411 -7.99 1.15 4.81
CA GLY A 411 -8.49 0.06 5.64
C GLY A 411 -7.53 -0.35 6.75
N TRP A 412 -8.09 -1.05 7.72
CA TRP A 412 -7.34 -1.56 8.85
C TRP A 412 -6.34 -2.65 8.44
N SER A 413 -6.80 -3.74 7.82
CA SER A 413 -5.97 -4.82 7.29
C SER A 413 -5.99 -4.75 5.76
N PRO A 414 -4.94 -4.22 5.09
CA PRO A 414 -5.01 -3.96 3.65
C PRO A 414 -5.19 -5.25 2.85
N PRO A 415 -6.20 -5.32 1.98
CA PRO A 415 -6.42 -6.49 1.13
C PRO A 415 -5.33 -6.67 0.08
N LEU A 416 -4.59 -5.62 -0.27
CA LEU A 416 -3.54 -5.58 -1.30
C LEU A 416 -4.07 -5.92 -2.71
N VAL A 417 -5.37 -5.75 -2.90
CA VAL A 417 -6.11 -5.87 -4.15
C VAL A 417 -7.26 -4.87 -4.14
N GLY A 418 -7.79 -4.51 -5.31
CA GLY A 418 -8.94 -3.59 -5.44
C GLY A 418 -10.28 -4.25 -5.09
N ASP A 419 -10.32 -5.00 -4.01
CA ASP A 419 -11.50 -5.76 -3.59
C ASP A 419 -11.62 -5.81 -2.06
N PHE A 420 -12.63 -5.13 -1.51
CA PHE A 420 -12.91 -5.15 -0.07
C PHE A 420 -13.43 -6.49 0.43
N HIS A 421 -13.99 -7.32 -0.47
CA HIS A 421 -14.44 -8.67 -0.15
C HIS A 421 -13.33 -9.73 -0.18
N ALA A 422 -12.06 -9.33 -0.15
CA ALA A 422 -10.92 -10.25 -0.10
C ALA A 422 -10.75 -10.86 1.32
N LEU A 423 -11.66 -11.75 1.71
CA LEU A 423 -11.78 -12.33 3.05
C LEU A 423 -10.48 -12.97 3.56
N ALA A 424 -9.66 -13.52 2.67
CA ALA A 424 -8.36 -14.11 3.01
C ALA A 424 -7.38 -13.10 3.63
N ARG A 425 -7.61 -11.79 3.42
CA ARG A 425 -6.78 -10.69 3.93
C ARG A 425 -7.41 -9.96 5.11
N PHE A 426 -8.56 -10.40 5.58
CA PHE A 426 -9.19 -9.81 6.76
C PHE A 426 -8.30 -9.96 7.99
N GLY A 427 -8.31 -8.94 8.84
CA GLY A 427 -7.66 -8.97 10.14
C GLY A 427 -8.37 -9.92 11.12
N GLN A 428 -7.83 -10.01 12.32
CA GLN A 428 -8.33 -10.87 13.40
C GLN A 428 -8.81 -10.01 14.57
N LEU A 429 -10.08 -10.12 14.93
CA LEU A 429 -10.60 -9.65 16.20
C LEU A 429 -10.39 -10.75 17.23
N VAL A 430 -9.60 -10.48 18.27
CA VAL A 430 -9.28 -11.43 19.33
C VAL A 430 -10.06 -11.03 20.58
N PHE A 431 -11.06 -11.81 20.94
CA PHE A 431 -11.93 -11.52 22.08
C PHE A 431 -11.21 -11.85 23.39
N ALA A 432 -11.18 -10.88 24.30
CA ALA A 432 -10.58 -10.97 25.62
C ALA A 432 -11.62 -10.77 26.72
N ASP A 433 -11.29 -11.19 27.95
CA ASP A 433 -12.10 -10.88 29.12
C ASP A 433 -12.04 -9.37 29.50
N ALA A 434 -12.72 -8.98 30.58
CA ALA A 434 -12.76 -7.59 31.04
C ALA A 434 -11.39 -7.09 31.53
N GLN A 435 -10.46 -7.94 31.86
CA GLN A 435 -9.07 -7.61 32.20
C GLN A 435 -8.16 -7.52 30.97
N GLY A 436 -8.67 -7.87 29.79
CA GLY A 436 -7.89 -7.94 28.56
C GLY A 436 -7.09 -9.23 28.41
N THR A 437 -7.43 -10.26 29.20
CA THR A 437 -6.75 -11.56 29.15
C THR A 437 -7.37 -12.43 28.07
N VAL A 438 -6.49 -13.07 27.29
CA VAL A 438 -6.86 -14.10 26.32
C VAL A 438 -6.38 -15.43 26.88
N PRO A 439 -7.25 -16.43 27.05
CA PRO A 439 -6.82 -17.75 27.52
C PRO A 439 -5.69 -18.34 26.66
N SER A 440 -4.77 -19.05 27.29
CA SER A 440 -3.63 -19.70 26.62
C SER A 440 -4.06 -20.81 25.64
N VAL A 441 -5.27 -21.31 25.78
CA VAL A 441 -5.89 -22.27 24.87
C VAL A 441 -7.22 -21.70 24.40
N ASN A 442 -7.36 -21.58 23.09
CA ASN A 442 -8.63 -21.17 22.49
C ASN A 442 -9.73 -22.18 22.87
N PRO A 443 -10.94 -21.76 23.32
CA PRO A 443 -12.06 -22.66 23.62
C PRO A 443 -12.42 -23.60 22.47
N THR A 444 -12.00 -23.29 21.22
CA THR A 444 -12.15 -24.18 20.06
C THR A 444 -11.07 -25.26 19.98
N GLY A 445 -10.16 -25.37 20.98
CA GLY A 445 -9.09 -26.37 21.05
C GLY A 445 -7.86 -26.03 20.17
N LEU A 446 -7.82 -24.87 19.52
CA LEU A 446 -6.66 -24.43 18.76
C LEU A 446 -5.79 -23.50 19.62
N PRO A 447 -4.45 -23.55 19.52
CA PRO A 447 -3.57 -22.61 20.20
C PRO A 447 -3.88 -21.16 19.81
N PRO A 448 -3.70 -20.16 20.70
CA PRO A 448 -3.87 -18.76 20.36
C PRO A 448 -3.04 -18.37 19.14
N GLY A 449 -3.68 -17.78 18.14
CA GLY A 449 -3.01 -17.39 16.89
C GLY A 449 -2.90 -18.47 15.82
N THR A 450 -3.44 -19.68 16.04
CA THR A 450 -3.52 -20.71 15.02
C THR A 450 -4.67 -20.38 14.07
N LEU A 451 -4.36 -20.19 12.81
CA LEU A 451 -5.38 -20.07 11.74
C LEU A 451 -6.10 -21.41 11.61
N PRO A 452 -7.42 -21.41 11.31
CA PRO A 452 -8.13 -22.63 10.94
C PRO A 452 -7.38 -23.39 9.82
N PRO A 453 -7.46 -24.74 9.77
CA PRO A 453 -6.71 -25.56 8.81
C PRO A 453 -6.82 -25.14 7.33
N VAL A 454 -7.93 -24.53 6.96
CA VAL A 454 -8.18 -23.98 5.62
C VAL A 454 -7.14 -22.90 5.22
N LEU A 455 -6.55 -22.20 6.19
CA LEU A 455 -5.58 -21.14 5.89
C LEU A 455 -4.11 -21.57 6.01
N GLN A 456 -3.82 -22.69 6.69
CA GLN A 456 -2.47 -23.26 6.72
C GLN A 456 -2.09 -23.83 5.35
N ASN A 457 -3.04 -24.39 4.59
CA ASN A 457 -2.80 -24.93 3.26
C ASN A 457 -2.57 -23.86 2.18
N ALA A 458 -3.06 -22.64 2.37
CA ALA A 458 -2.78 -21.53 1.44
C ALA A 458 -1.36 -20.96 1.58
N ALA A 459 -0.75 -21.13 2.78
CA ALA A 459 0.63 -20.68 3.03
C ALA A 459 1.68 -21.75 2.65
N LEU A 460 1.27 -22.99 2.39
CA LEU A 460 2.14 -24.15 2.08
C LEU A 460 1.87 -24.77 0.71
N ALA A 461 1.11 -24.10 -0.16
CA ALA A 461 0.98 -24.55 -1.54
C ALA A 461 2.35 -24.42 -2.22
N ASN A 462 3.11 -25.52 -2.23
CA ASN A 462 4.26 -25.67 -3.10
C ASN A 462 3.82 -25.38 -4.54
N PRO A 463 4.64 -24.67 -5.32
CA PRO A 463 4.33 -24.51 -6.73
C PRO A 463 4.17 -25.89 -7.38
N PRO A 464 3.20 -26.08 -8.27
CA PRO A 464 3.01 -27.35 -8.95
C PRO A 464 4.30 -27.70 -9.65
N LYS A 465 4.78 -28.95 -9.44
CA LYS A 465 5.92 -29.49 -10.18
C LYS A 465 5.63 -29.37 -11.67
N PRO A 466 6.61 -29.00 -12.50
CA PRO A 466 6.42 -28.97 -13.94
C PRO A 466 6.01 -30.36 -14.44
N VAL A 467 4.90 -30.41 -15.14
CA VAL A 467 4.42 -31.62 -15.82
C VAL A 467 5.40 -31.92 -16.95
N PRO A 468 5.92 -33.15 -17.08
CA PRO A 468 6.76 -33.50 -18.21
C PRO A 468 5.95 -33.36 -19.52
N THR A 469 6.53 -32.70 -20.50
CA THR A 469 6.01 -32.64 -21.87
C THR A 469 6.05 -34.03 -22.48
N GLY A 470 4.94 -34.75 -22.39
CA GLY A 470 4.69 -35.97 -23.11
C GLY A 470 3.74 -35.68 -24.27
N GLU A 471 4.07 -36.25 -25.43
CA GLU A 471 3.41 -36.12 -26.71
C GLU A 471 1.88 -36.22 -26.69
N LEU A 472 1.23 -35.40 -27.50
CA LEU A 472 -0.21 -35.41 -27.77
C LEU A 472 -0.55 -36.68 -28.58
N PRO A 473 -1.50 -37.52 -28.14
CA PRO A 473 -2.13 -38.51 -29.01
C PRO A 473 -3.27 -37.89 -29.80
N GLY A 474 -3.36 -38.37 -31.04
CA GLY A 474 -4.24 -37.88 -32.07
C GLY A 474 -5.73 -37.91 -31.77
N LYS A 475 -6.39 -37.11 -32.56
CA LYS A 475 -7.82 -36.92 -32.73
C LYS A 475 -8.56 -38.24 -33.01
N PRO A 476 -9.72 -38.52 -32.42
CA PRO A 476 -10.71 -39.37 -33.03
C PRO A 476 -11.90 -38.54 -33.55
N ALA A 477 -12.35 -38.97 -34.72
CA ALA A 477 -13.53 -38.47 -35.40
C ALA A 477 -14.81 -39.19 -34.91
N SER A 478 -15.92 -38.57 -35.28
CA SER A 478 -17.30 -39.09 -35.54
C SER A 478 -18.33 -39.04 -34.44
N ALA A 479 -19.23 -38.24 -34.74
CA ALA A 479 -20.67 -38.15 -34.65
C ALA A 479 -21.45 -39.24 -33.90
N THR A 480 -22.37 -38.81 -33.04
CA THR A 480 -23.61 -39.53 -32.72
C THR A 480 -24.81 -38.55 -32.77
N PRO A 481 -25.98 -38.99 -33.24
CA PRO A 481 -27.09 -38.10 -33.64
C PRO A 481 -27.97 -37.62 -32.47
N PRO A 482 -28.82 -36.63 -32.70
CA PRO A 482 -29.59 -35.97 -31.61
C PRO A 482 -30.82 -36.75 -31.19
N VAL A 483 -31.09 -36.74 -29.91
CA VAL A 483 -32.38 -37.19 -29.31
C VAL A 483 -33.36 -36.03 -29.31
N PRO A 484 -34.60 -36.16 -29.76
CA PRO A 484 -35.59 -35.10 -29.76
C PRO A 484 -36.31 -34.95 -28.43
N GLY A 485 -36.51 -33.72 -28.01
CA GLY A 485 -37.57 -33.35 -27.06
C GLY A 485 -37.12 -32.90 -25.66
N MET A 486 -36.49 -31.72 -25.54
CA MET A 486 -36.66 -30.88 -24.37
C MET A 486 -36.62 -29.40 -24.77
N PRO A 487 -37.46 -28.53 -24.19
CA PRO A 487 -37.51 -27.13 -24.56
C PRO A 487 -36.26 -26.39 -24.01
N THR A 488 -35.67 -25.57 -24.86
CA THR A 488 -34.58 -24.66 -24.55
C THR A 488 -34.97 -23.68 -23.44
N PRO A 489 -34.16 -23.46 -22.42
CA PRO A 489 -34.36 -22.37 -21.47
C PRO A 489 -34.09 -21.01 -22.15
N PRO A 490 -34.80 -19.94 -21.75
CA PRO A 490 -34.65 -18.62 -22.35
C PRO A 490 -33.23 -18.07 -22.11
N ALA A 491 -32.74 -17.39 -23.14
CA ALA A 491 -31.41 -16.73 -23.10
C ALA A 491 -31.31 -15.73 -21.95
N THR A 492 -30.30 -15.91 -21.13
CA THR A 492 -29.92 -14.97 -20.10
C THR A 492 -29.48 -13.64 -20.76
N PRO A 493 -30.01 -12.49 -20.32
CA PRO A 493 -29.50 -11.21 -20.82
C PRO A 493 -28.04 -11.04 -20.47
N GLN A 494 -27.19 -10.81 -21.46
CA GLN A 494 -25.83 -10.32 -21.23
C GLN A 494 -25.91 -8.97 -20.54
N LEU A 495 -25.45 -8.92 -19.30
CA LEU A 495 -25.17 -7.66 -18.59
C LEU A 495 -24.05 -6.94 -19.32
N ALA A 496 -24.35 -5.73 -19.75
CA ALA A 496 -23.36 -4.81 -20.30
C ALA A 496 -22.22 -4.56 -19.29
N PRO A 497 -20.97 -4.38 -19.74
CA PRO A 497 -19.88 -4.03 -18.85
C PRO A 497 -20.16 -2.68 -18.17
N PRO A 498 -19.68 -2.45 -16.95
CA PRO A 498 -19.88 -1.20 -16.23
C PRO A 498 -19.31 -0.04 -17.04
N PRO A 499 -19.94 1.16 -17.02
CA PRO A 499 -19.47 2.31 -17.76
C PRO A 499 -18.05 2.68 -17.28
N GLY A 500 -17.14 2.77 -18.23
CA GLY A 500 -15.79 3.29 -18.03
C GLY A 500 -15.85 4.74 -17.53
N PHE A 501 -14.93 5.11 -16.67
CA PHE A 501 -14.74 6.48 -16.20
C PHE A 501 -14.65 7.46 -17.38
N PRO A 502 -15.28 8.64 -17.30
CA PRO A 502 -15.18 9.64 -18.37
C PRO A 502 -13.73 10.11 -18.52
N GLY A 503 -13.19 9.93 -19.70
CA GLY A 503 -11.89 10.44 -20.10
C GLY A 503 -11.88 11.98 -20.10
N ALA A 504 -10.71 12.54 -19.80
CA ALA A 504 -10.43 13.97 -19.85
C ALA A 504 -10.81 14.58 -21.24
N PRO A 505 -11.26 15.85 -21.28
CA PRO A 505 -11.64 16.51 -22.53
C PRO A 505 -10.41 16.73 -23.42
N ALA A 506 -10.59 16.41 -24.70
CA ALA A 506 -9.61 16.68 -25.74
C ALA A 506 -9.35 18.19 -25.89
N ALA A 507 -8.07 18.53 -26.00
CA ALA A 507 -7.64 19.90 -26.32
C ALA A 507 -8.15 20.29 -27.73
N VAL A 508 -8.76 21.45 -27.81
CA VAL A 508 -9.17 22.11 -29.06
C VAL A 508 -7.91 22.76 -29.67
N PRO A 509 -7.65 22.62 -30.98
CA PRO A 509 -6.55 23.29 -31.63
C PRO A 509 -6.94 24.74 -32.04
N ALA A 510 -6.09 25.65 -31.72
CA ALA A 510 -5.88 26.94 -32.42
C ALA A 510 -4.45 27.41 -32.20
#